data_c2aeb67175711939a6e3af7fe8bb2b38
#
_entry.id   c2aeb67175711939a6e3af7fe8bb2b38
#
_cell.length_a   1.000
_cell.length_b   1.000
_cell.length_c   1.000
_cell.angle_alpha   90.00
_cell.angle_beta   90.00
_cell.angle_gamma   90.00
#
_symmetry.space_group_name_H-M   'P 1'
#
loop_
_entity.id
_entity.type
_entity.pdbx_description
1 polymer ?
#
loop_
_entity_poly.entity_id
_entity_poly.type
_entity_poly.pdbx_seq_one_letter_code
_entity_poly.pdbx_strand_id
1 'polypeptide(L)'
;MSLGEVMLRLDPGEGRIHTTRSFQTWEGGGEYNVARGLRRCFGLRTTIATALADNSVGRLVEDFILQGGVDTSLIRWVQYDGVGRIVRNGLNFTERGFGARAAAGCSDRGHTAISQTKPGEFDWEAIFGSANGSRWFHTGGIFAALSESTPLVASEAMDAARKYGTPVSYDLNYRDSLWKSIGGKAKAQEVNRELVRKVDLLLGNEEDFSAMLGIALEGVSEDFGELPVASYEKMLRELAAAYSNLKIVATTLRTAHTASRNAWGAIALCQDEIVHVPQRDIEILDRVGGGDSFASGLIYGLLAGKPIEWAVGCGVAHGALAMTTPGDTSMATRAEVERVMKGSSARIER
;
A
#
# COMPACT_ATOMS: atom_id res chain seq x y z
N MET A 1 -9.18 -4.51 -8.63
CA MET A 1 -7.87 -4.45 -9.30
C MET A 1 -6.98 -3.39 -8.68
N SER A 2 -5.67 -3.47 -8.84
CA SER A 2 -4.75 -2.39 -8.48
C SER A 2 -3.86 -1.99 -9.65
N LEU A 3 -3.32 -0.76 -9.59
CA LEU A 3 -2.37 -0.20 -10.55
C LEU A 3 -1.13 0.25 -9.77
N GLY A 4 0.03 -0.28 -10.11
CA GLY A 4 1.27 0.10 -9.43
C GLY A 4 2.48 -0.70 -9.86
N GLU A 5 3.61 -0.44 -9.19
CA GLU A 5 4.85 -1.15 -9.43
C GLU A 5 4.91 -2.46 -8.65
N VAL A 6 5.41 -3.50 -9.29
CA VAL A 6 5.81 -4.74 -8.62
C VAL A 6 7.32 -4.90 -8.78
N MET A 7 8.01 -5.01 -7.65
CA MET A 7 9.46 -5.12 -7.58
C MET A 7 9.89 -6.47 -7.01
N LEU A 8 11.12 -6.82 -7.29
CA LEU A 8 11.80 -7.89 -6.57
C LEU A 8 12.44 -7.31 -5.30
N ARG A 9 11.97 -7.75 -4.13
CA ARG A 9 12.61 -7.46 -2.84
C ARG A 9 13.71 -8.48 -2.56
N LEU A 10 14.89 -7.97 -2.19
CA LEU A 10 16.06 -8.73 -1.79
C LEU A 10 16.29 -8.54 -0.28
N ASP A 11 16.04 -9.60 0.50
CA ASP A 11 16.09 -9.61 1.96
C ASP A 11 17.33 -10.39 2.42
N PRO A 12 18.29 -9.78 3.14
CA PRO A 12 19.48 -10.47 3.63
C PRO A 12 19.19 -11.40 4.83
N GLY A 13 17.92 -11.59 5.21
CA GLY A 13 17.52 -12.35 6.39
C GLY A 13 17.94 -11.64 7.68
N GLU A 14 18.69 -12.33 8.51
CA GLU A 14 19.25 -11.76 9.75
C GLU A 14 20.52 -10.92 9.52
N GLY A 15 21.07 -10.98 8.30
CA GLY A 15 22.28 -10.27 7.90
C GLY A 15 22.07 -8.79 7.59
N ARG A 16 23.07 -8.21 6.93
CA ARG A 16 23.05 -6.81 6.47
C ARG A 16 23.26 -6.76 4.96
N ILE A 17 22.61 -5.82 4.27
CA ILE A 17 22.72 -5.63 2.81
C ILE A 17 24.20 -5.57 2.39
N HIS A 18 25.00 -4.78 3.09
CA HIS A 18 26.39 -4.51 2.70
C HIS A 18 27.41 -5.62 3.06
N THR A 19 26.98 -6.69 3.73
CA THR A 19 27.87 -7.81 4.12
C THR A 19 27.36 -9.19 3.72
N THR A 20 26.07 -9.29 3.31
CA THR A 20 25.49 -10.58 2.96
C THR A 20 26.05 -11.13 1.64
N ARG A 21 26.05 -12.44 1.51
CA ARG A 21 26.38 -13.16 0.26
C ARG A 21 25.18 -13.90 -0.33
N SER A 22 24.01 -13.78 0.32
CA SER A 22 22.77 -14.40 -0.12
C SER A 22 21.59 -13.52 0.25
N PHE A 23 20.54 -13.56 -0.56
CA PHE A 23 19.28 -12.88 -0.32
C PHE A 23 18.14 -13.87 -0.50
N GLN A 24 17.15 -13.81 0.38
CA GLN A 24 15.82 -14.33 0.10
C GLN A 24 15.10 -13.33 -0.81
N THR A 25 14.38 -13.82 -1.80
CA THR A 25 13.67 -12.99 -2.76
C THR A 25 12.17 -13.06 -2.52
N TRP A 26 11.53 -11.90 -2.55
CA TRP A 26 10.10 -11.72 -2.41
C TRP A 26 9.60 -10.77 -3.50
N GLU A 27 8.36 -10.89 -3.89
CA GLU A 27 7.70 -9.85 -4.63
C GLU A 27 7.13 -8.79 -3.68
N GLY A 28 7.07 -7.54 -4.13
CA GLY A 28 6.52 -6.45 -3.33
C GLY A 28 6.18 -5.23 -4.17
N GLY A 29 5.29 -4.44 -3.63
CA GLY A 29 4.80 -3.17 -4.19
C GLY A 29 3.49 -2.84 -3.50
N GLY A 30 3.31 -1.62 -2.98
CA GLY A 30 2.17 -1.26 -2.14
C GLY A 30 0.84 -1.70 -2.74
N GLU A 31 0.59 -1.33 -3.97
CA GLU A 31 -0.65 -1.61 -4.68
C GLU A 31 -0.83 -3.12 -4.96
N TYR A 32 0.26 -3.83 -5.29
CA TYR A 32 0.24 -5.28 -5.45
C TYR A 32 -0.02 -6.01 -4.12
N ASN A 33 0.62 -5.55 -3.04
CA ASN A 33 0.43 -6.14 -1.71
C ASN A 33 -1.04 -6.11 -1.29
N VAL A 34 -1.77 -5.01 -1.61
CA VAL A 34 -3.22 -4.91 -1.40
C VAL A 34 -3.98 -5.96 -2.23
N ALA A 35 -3.68 -6.07 -3.54
CA ALA A 35 -4.32 -7.05 -4.41
C ALA A 35 -4.07 -8.49 -3.94
N ARG A 36 -2.83 -8.81 -3.54
CA ARG A 36 -2.46 -10.13 -3.03
C ARG A 36 -3.13 -10.44 -1.70
N GLY A 37 -3.18 -9.47 -0.77
CA GLY A 37 -3.91 -9.62 0.49
C GLY A 37 -5.39 -9.94 0.28
N LEU A 38 -6.05 -9.18 -0.61
CA LEU A 38 -7.44 -9.45 -1.01
C LEU A 38 -7.61 -10.85 -1.63
N ARG A 39 -6.63 -11.32 -2.39
CA ARG A 39 -6.66 -12.65 -3.01
C ARG A 39 -6.39 -13.76 -2.02
N ARG A 40 -5.23 -13.73 -1.36
CA ARG A 40 -4.72 -14.85 -0.55
C ARG A 40 -5.44 -14.99 0.78
N CYS A 41 -5.68 -13.87 1.47
CA CYS A 41 -6.36 -13.88 2.77
C CYS A 41 -7.88 -14.01 2.62
N PHE A 42 -8.47 -13.25 1.68
CA PHE A 42 -9.93 -13.10 1.61
C PHE A 42 -10.60 -13.80 0.42
N GLY A 43 -9.83 -14.43 -0.46
CA GLY A 43 -10.36 -15.27 -1.55
C GLY A 43 -10.98 -14.47 -2.72
N LEU A 44 -10.80 -13.17 -2.82
CA LEU A 44 -11.34 -12.36 -3.92
C LEU A 44 -10.55 -12.61 -5.21
N ARG A 45 -11.19 -12.44 -6.37
CA ARG A 45 -10.48 -12.36 -7.65
C ARG A 45 -9.83 -10.99 -7.76
N THR A 46 -8.53 -10.96 -8.00
CA THR A 46 -7.74 -9.72 -8.09
C THR A 46 -6.82 -9.76 -9.30
N THR A 47 -6.51 -8.59 -9.84
CA THR A 47 -5.54 -8.39 -10.91
C THR A 47 -4.68 -7.17 -10.62
N ILE A 48 -3.48 -7.14 -11.19
CA ILE A 48 -2.55 -6.00 -11.14
C ILE A 48 -2.30 -5.45 -12.54
N ALA A 49 -2.58 -4.17 -12.75
CA ALA A 49 -2.10 -3.44 -13.90
C ALA A 49 -0.67 -2.94 -13.61
N THR A 50 0.30 -3.42 -14.36
CA THR A 50 1.71 -3.07 -14.21
C THR A 50 2.45 -3.25 -15.52
N ALA A 51 3.74 -2.91 -15.56
CA ALA A 51 4.61 -3.22 -16.68
C ALA A 51 5.93 -3.80 -16.20
N LEU A 52 6.43 -4.82 -16.88
CA LEU A 52 7.69 -5.50 -16.58
C LEU A 52 8.58 -5.53 -17.82
N ALA A 53 9.90 -5.44 -17.62
CA ALA A 53 10.86 -5.69 -18.66
C ALA A 53 10.89 -7.18 -18.98
N ASP A 54 10.82 -7.54 -20.27
CA ASP A 54 10.78 -8.93 -20.75
C ASP A 54 12.16 -9.59 -20.67
N ASN A 55 12.51 -10.01 -19.46
CA ASN A 55 13.73 -10.73 -19.16
C ASN A 55 13.50 -11.73 -18.02
N SER A 56 14.51 -12.51 -17.66
CA SER A 56 14.38 -13.54 -16.61
C SER A 56 13.97 -12.98 -15.24
N VAL A 57 14.34 -11.74 -14.90
CA VAL A 57 13.92 -11.10 -13.64
C VAL A 57 12.43 -10.73 -13.69
N GLY A 58 11.95 -10.18 -14.82
CA GLY A 58 10.52 -9.90 -15.00
C GLY A 58 9.68 -11.17 -14.96
N ARG A 59 10.17 -12.28 -15.55
CA ARG A 59 9.49 -13.59 -15.46
C ARG A 59 9.47 -14.17 -14.04
N LEU A 60 10.51 -13.95 -13.25
CA LEU A 60 10.52 -14.32 -11.83
C LEU A 60 9.47 -13.52 -11.03
N VAL A 61 9.36 -12.21 -11.28
CA VAL A 61 8.33 -11.38 -10.65
C VAL A 61 6.93 -11.86 -11.04
N GLU A 62 6.69 -12.16 -12.32
CA GLU A 62 5.41 -12.72 -12.79
C GLU A 62 5.08 -14.05 -12.08
N ASP A 63 6.05 -14.96 -11.97
CA ASP A 63 5.87 -16.25 -11.30
C ASP A 63 5.45 -16.05 -9.82
N PHE A 64 6.06 -15.12 -9.10
CA PHE A 64 5.66 -14.78 -7.75
C PHE A 64 4.24 -14.17 -7.68
N ILE A 65 3.88 -13.30 -8.64
CA ILE A 65 2.51 -12.77 -8.74
C ILE A 65 1.50 -13.92 -8.92
N LEU A 66 1.80 -14.89 -9.79
CA LEU A 66 0.98 -16.08 -10.04
C LEU A 66 0.90 -16.97 -8.78
N GLN A 67 1.99 -17.17 -8.04
CA GLN A 67 1.98 -17.84 -6.74
C GLN A 67 1.11 -17.11 -5.72
N GLY A 68 1.06 -15.77 -5.77
CA GLY A 68 0.12 -14.94 -5.03
C GLY A 68 -1.35 -15.11 -5.47
N GLY A 69 -1.59 -15.75 -6.62
CA GLY A 69 -2.92 -15.97 -7.21
C GLY A 69 -3.56 -14.72 -7.78
N VAL A 70 -2.79 -13.65 -7.98
CA VAL A 70 -3.21 -12.40 -8.63
C VAL A 70 -3.12 -12.60 -10.15
N ASP A 71 -4.14 -12.15 -10.87
CA ASP A 71 -4.21 -12.25 -12.33
C ASP A 71 -3.16 -11.34 -12.98
N THR A 72 -2.40 -11.88 -13.94
CA THR A 72 -1.29 -11.23 -14.64
C THR A 72 -1.65 -10.75 -16.04
N SER A 73 -2.92 -10.89 -16.46
CA SER A 73 -3.36 -10.55 -17.82
C SER A 73 -3.19 -9.08 -18.20
N LEU A 74 -3.06 -8.19 -17.20
CA LEU A 74 -2.84 -6.76 -17.40
C LEU A 74 -1.36 -6.36 -17.25
N ILE A 75 -0.43 -7.31 -17.25
CA ILE A 75 1.00 -7.01 -17.29
C ILE A 75 1.38 -6.62 -18.72
N ARG A 76 1.92 -5.41 -18.87
CA ARG A 76 2.53 -4.96 -20.12
C ARG A 76 4.00 -5.39 -20.15
N TRP A 77 4.37 -6.16 -21.14
CA TRP A 77 5.74 -6.58 -21.37
C TRP A 77 6.47 -5.58 -22.26
N VAL A 78 7.56 -5.02 -21.73
CA VAL A 78 8.40 -4.06 -22.45
C VAL A 78 9.68 -4.74 -22.89
N GLN A 79 10.01 -4.60 -24.18
CA GLN A 79 11.19 -5.22 -24.74
C GLN A 79 12.45 -4.79 -23.99
N TYR A 80 13.25 -5.77 -23.56
CA TYR A 80 14.48 -5.55 -22.84
C TYR A 80 15.66 -5.34 -23.82
N ASP A 81 16.53 -4.40 -23.52
CA ASP A 81 17.67 -4.00 -24.36
C ASP A 81 18.93 -4.85 -24.14
N GLY A 82 18.84 -5.91 -23.33
CA GLY A 82 19.93 -6.82 -23.01
C GLY A 82 20.84 -6.37 -21.86
N VAL A 83 20.79 -5.09 -21.44
CA VAL A 83 21.67 -4.53 -20.41
C VAL A 83 20.97 -3.62 -19.39
N GLY A 84 19.70 -3.26 -19.62
CA GLY A 84 18.91 -2.43 -18.72
C GLY A 84 19.24 -0.94 -18.77
N ARG A 85 19.72 -0.42 -19.89
CA ARG A 85 19.94 1.03 -20.06
C ARG A 85 18.63 1.78 -20.30
N ILE A 86 17.69 1.14 -20.99
CA ILE A 86 16.42 1.73 -21.40
C ILE A 86 15.33 1.32 -20.42
N VAL A 87 15.23 0.02 -20.11
CA VAL A 87 14.17 -0.52 -19.26
C VAL A 87 14.70 -1.58 -18.30
N ARG A 88 14.21 -1.56 -17.07
CA ARG A 88 14.56 -2.52 -16.01
C ARG A 88 13.32 -2.96 -15.23
N ASN A 89 13.46 -4.01 -14.44
CA ASN A 89 12.53 -4.32 -13.34
C ASN A 89 13.06 -3.71 -12.05
N GLY A 90 12.18 -3.21 -11.19
CA GLY A 90 12.56 -2.58 -9.93
C GLY A 90 13.14 -3.58 -8.93
N LEU A 91 14.18 -3.16 -8.21
CA LEU A 91 14.76 -3.91 -7.10
C LEU A 91 14.65 -3.09 -5.82
N ASN A 92 14.40 -3.77 -4.71
CA ASN A 92 14.36 -3.17 -3.40
C ASN A 92 15.11 -4.06 -2.40
N PHE A 93 16.24 -3.59 -1.90
CA PHE A 93 16.98 -4.26 -0.85
C PHE A 93 16.45 -3.80 0.49
N THR A 94 16.04 -4.73 1.36
CA THR A 94 15.41 -4.37 2.63
C THR A 94 15.97 -5.19 3.78
N GLU A 95 16.60 -4.52 4.74
CA GLU A 95 16.98 -5.10 6.02
C GLU A 95 15.84 -4.96 7.02
N ARG A 96 15.49 -6.04 7.68
CA ARG A 96 14.57 -6.02 8.81
C ARG A 96 15.19 -5.34 10.03
N GLY A 97 14.40 -4.54 10.73
CA GLY A 97 14.82 -3.98 12.01
C GLY A 97 14.79 -5.04 13.12
N PHE A 98 15.62 -4.86 14.15
CA PHE A 98 15.57 -5.70 15.34
C PHE A 98 16.03 -4.92 16.58
N GLY A 99 15.24 -4.89 17.63
CA GLY A 99 15.55 -4.19 18.89
C GLY A 99 15.86 -2.70 18.65
N ALA A 100 17.08 -2.30 18.97
CA ALA A 100 17.58 -0.94 18.77
C ALA A 100 17.98 -0.63 17.32
N ARG A 101 18.10 -1.64 16.47
CA ARG A 101 18.51 -1.48 15.06
C ARG A 101 17.30 -1.25 14.17
N ALA A 102 17.19 -0.06 13.62
CA ALA A 102 16.14 0.28 12.67
C ALA A 102 16.23 -0.59 11.39
N ALA A 103 15.09 -0.79 10.72
CA ALA A 103 15.05 -1.32 9.37
C ALA A 103 15.75 -0.36 8.40
N ALA A 104 16.39 -0.91 7.36
CA ALA A 104 17.04 -0.11 6.33
C ALA A 104 16.62 -0.60 4.94
N GLY A 105 16.48 0.33 4.00
CA GLY A 105 16.12 0.03 2.63
C GLY A 105 17.04 0.71 1.64
N CYS A 106 17.27 0.05 0.50
CA CYS A 106 17.96 0.63 -0.65
C CYS A 106 17.19 0.22 -1.91
N SER A 107 16.54 1.20 -2.56
CA SER A 107 15.77 0.94 -3.77
C SER A 107 16.60 1.22 -5.01
N ASP A 108 16.57 0.33 -5.98
CA ASP A 108 17.09 0.52 -7.33
C ASP A 108 15.94 0.37 -8.34
N ARG A 109 15.23 1.48 -8.56
CA ARG A 109 13.98 1.54 -9.32
C ARG A 109 13.96 2.62 -10.40
N GLY A 110 15.11 3.07 -10.85
CA GLY A 110 15.21 3.98 -12.00
C GLY A 110 14.95 3.25 -13.31
N HIS A 111 14.27 3.90 -14.27
CA HIS A 111 13.95 3.34 -15.60
C HIS A 111 13.19 2.01 -15.57
N THR A 112 12.35 1.77 -14.56
CA THR A 112 11.51 0.58 -14.53
C THR A 112 10.46 0.65 -15.63
N ALA A 113 10.02 -0.51 -16.13
CA ALA A 113 9.02 -0.56 -17.21
C ALA A 113 7.75 0.21 -16.83
N ILE A 114 7.27 0.03 -15.60
CA ILE A 114 6.06 0.71 -15.13
C ILE A 114 6.27 2.22 -14.94
N SER A 115 7.46 2.68 -14.56
CA SER A 115 7.74 4.12 -14.42
C SER A 115 7.72 4.88 -15.76
N GLN A 116 7.79 4.17 -16.86
CA GLN A 116 7.79 4.74 -18.22
C GLN A 116 6.42 4.66 -18.91
N THR A 117 5.40 4.13 -18.23
CA THR A 117 4.03 4.07 -18.78
C THR A 117 3.46 5.47 -19.00
N LYS A 118 2.64 5.57 -20.04
CA LYS A 118 1.98 6.81 -20.45
C LYS A 118 0.47 6.62 -20.53
N PRO A 119 -0.31 7.70 -20.43
CA PRO A 119 -1.75 7.64 -20.72
C PRO A 119 -2.04 6.96 -22.06
N GLY A 120 -3.15 6.21 -22.13
CA GLY A 120 -3.57 5.46 -23.30
C GLY A 120 -2.92 4.08 -23.46
N GLU A 121 -2.02 3.67 -22.56
CA GLU A 121 -1.35 2.38 -22.66
C GLU A 121 -2.09 1.21 -22.00
N PHE A 122 -3.15 1.48 -21.24
CA PHE A 122 -4.06 0.48 -20.70
C PHE A 122 -5.47 0.71 -21.24
N ASP A 123 -6.18 -0.37 -21.57
CA ASP A 123 -7.59 -0.32 -21.99
C ASP A 123 -8.51 -0.29 -20.74
N TRP A 124 -8.65 0.91 -20.16
CA TRP A 124 -9.48 1.11 -18.97
C TRP A 124 -10.97 0.82 -19.23
N GLU A 125 -11.44 0.97 -20.47
CA GLU A 125 -12.80 0.65 -20.85
C GLU A 125 -13.08 -0.85 -20.74
N ALA A 126 -12.18 -1.69 -21.22
CA ALA A 126 -12.27 -3.14 -21.06
C ALA A 126 -12.16 -3.56 -19.56
N ILE A 127 -11.36 -2.84 -18.78
CA ILE A 127 -11.12 -3.15 -17.36
C ILE A 127 -12.32 -2.80 -16.47
N PHE A 128 -12.95 -1.63 -16.67
CA PHE A 128 -14.02 -1.14 -15.81
C PHE A 128 -15.40 -1.26 -16.44
N GLY A 129 -15.52 -1.13 -17.76
CA GLY A 129 -16.80 -1.05 -18.49
C GLY A 129 -17.42 -2.40 -18.83
N SER A 130 -16.72 -3.52 -18.65
CA SER A 130 -17.25 -4.84 -18.96
C SER A 130 -18.26 -5.33 -17.91
N ALA A 131 -19.14 -6.29 -18.29
CA ALA A 131 -20.08 -6.93 -17.37
C ALA A 131 -19.39 -7.60 -16.15
N ASN A 132 -18.11 -7.97 -16.28
CA ASN A 132 -17.26 -8.50 -15.22
C ASN A 132 -16.21 -7.49 -14.77
N GLY A 133 -16.45 -6.20 -14.95
CA GLY A 133 -15.54 -5.13 -14.62
C GLY A 133 -15.11 -5.11 -13.16
N SER A 134 -14.06 -4.39 -12.87
CA SER A 134 -13.51 -4.30 -11.52
C SER A 134 -14.50 -3.64 -10.56
N ARG A 135 -14.77 -4.28 -9.43
CA ARG A 135 -15.65 -3.74 -8.37
C ARG A 135 -14.95 -2.78 -7.41
N TRP A 136 -13.62 -2.67 -7.51
CA TRP A 136 -12.79 -1.79 -6.69
C TRP A 136 -11.49 -1.50 -7.42
N PHE A 137 -11.07 -0.26 -7.38
CA PHE A 137 -9.78 0.18 -7.92
C PHE A 137 -8.90 0.72 -6.79
N HIS A 138 -7.65 0.26 -6.73
CA HIS A 138 -6.66 0.72 -5.76
C HIS A 138 -5.37 1.16 -6.47
N THR A 139 -4.83 2.31 -6.08
CA THR A 139 -3.51 2.79 -6.49
C THR A 139 -2.92 3.65 -5.37
N GLY A 140 -1.72 4.21 -5.54
CA GLY A 140 -1.07 4.95 -4.47
C GLY A 140 -0.06 6.00 -4.91
N GLY A 141 0.39 6.77 -3.95
CA GLY A 141 1.35 7.86 -4.13
C GLY A 141 2.75 7.37 -4.50
N ILE A 142 3.08 6.10 -4.22
CA ILE A 142 4.32 5.51 -4.73
C ILE A 142 4.28 5.41 -6.25
N PHE A 143 3.19 4.86 -6.82
CA PHE A 143 3.03 4.81 -8.26
C PHE A 143 3.04 6.20 -8.89
N ALA A 144 2.30 7.16 -8.30
CA ALA A 144 2.25 8.53 -8.77
C ALA A 144 3.63 9.25 -8.73
N ALA A 145 4.56 8.79 -7.90
CA ALA A 145 5.89 9.38 -7.73
C ALA A 145 6.99 8.74 -8.61
N LEU A 146 6.66 7.74 -9.43
CA LEU A 146 7.69 7.03 -10.20
C LEU A 146 8.27 7.86 -11.35
N SER A 147 7.48 8.74 -11.95
CA SER A 147 7.87 9.61 -13.05
C SER A 147 6.88 10.76 -13.26
N GLU A 148 7.14 11.63 -14.24
CA GLU A 148 6.21 12.70 -14.62
C GLU A 148 4.93 12.16 -15.30
N SER A 149 4.96 10.98 -15.91
CA SER A 149 3.80 10.41 -16.62
C SER A 149 2.91 9.55 -15.73
N THR A 150 3.44 8.91 -14.69
CA THR A 150 2.66 7.98 -13.85
C THR A 150 1.49 8.62 -13.10
N PRO A 151 1.54 9.87 -12.61
CA PRO A 151 0.35 10.49 -12.04
C PRO A 151 -0.74 10.75 -13.08
N LEU A 152 -0.38 10.97 -14.34
CA LEU A 152 -1.35 11.12 -15.43
C LEU A 152 -2.04 9.79 -15.74
N VAL A 153 -1.30 8.68 -15.73
CA VAL A 153 -1.86 7.33 -15.87
C VAL A 153 -2.78 6.99 -14.70
N ALA A 154 -2.39 7.32 -13.47
CA ALA A 154 -3.24 7.14 -12.28
C ALA A 154 -4.54 7.95 -12.40
N SER A 155 -4.43 9.21 -12.83
CA SER A 155 -5.58 10.10 -13.05
C SER A 155 -6.54 9.55 -14.10
N GLU A 156 -6.02 9.07 -15.24
CA GLU A 156 -6.79 8.44 -16.32
C GLU A 156 -7.54 7.20 -15.82
N ALA A 157 -6.85 6.32 -15.08
CA ALA A 157 -7.44 5.12 -14.48
C ALA A 157 -8.57 5.46 -13.48
N MET A 158 -8.35 6.47 -12.63
CA MET A 158 -9.35 6.95 -11.67
C MET A 158 -10.58 7.53 -12.38
N ASP A 159 -10.39 8.32 -13.45
CA ASP A 159 -11.50 8.87 -14.23
C ASP A 159 -12.31 7.76 -14.89
N ALA A 160 -11.66 6.75 -15.45
CA ALA A 160 -12.34 5.59 -16.02
C ALA A 160 -13.07 4.78 -14.94
N ALA A 161 -12.46 4.50 -13.80
CA ALA A 161 -13.11 3.81 -12.68
C ALA A 161 -14.39 4.54 -12.25
N ARG A 162 -14.32 5.87 -12.05
CA ARG A 162 -15.46 6.71 -11.68
C ARG A 162 -16.56 6.74 -12.75
N LYS A 163 -16.20 6.80 -14.04
CA LYS A 163 -17.14 6.73 -15.17
C LYS A 163 -18.04 5.49 -15.09
N TYR A 164 -17.48 4.37 -14.63
CA TYR A 164 -18.19 3.09 -14.48
C TYR A 164 -18.68 2.79 -13.06
N GLY A 165 -18.61 3.77 -12.14
CA GLY A 165 -19.11 3.63 -10.77
C GLY A 165 -18.25 2.71 -9.89
N THR A 166 -17.01 2.44 -10.29
CA THR A 166 -16.06 1.65 -9.49
C THR A 166 -15.43 2.53 -8.40
N PRO A 167 -15.59 2.21 -7.10
CA PRO A 167 -14.95 2.94 -6.02
C PRO A 167 -13.43 2.94 -6.15
N VAL A 168 -12.82 4.08 -5.79
CA VAL A 168 -11.38 4.31 -5.87
C VAL A 168 -10.80 4.45 -4.48
N SER A 169 -9.79 3.64 -4.14
CA SER A 169 -8.95 3.86 -2.96
C SER A 169 -7.55 4.30 -3.34
N TYR A 170 -6.99 5.17 -2.52
CA TYR A 170 -5.66 5.74 -2.72
C TYR A 170 -4.89 5.76 -1.40
N ASP A 171 -3.70 5.13 -1.40
CA ASP A 171 -2.76 5.21 -0.29
C ASP A 171 -1.70 6.26 -0.62
N LEU A 172 -1.61 7.31 0.18
CA LEU A 172 -0.66 8.41 -0.04
C LEU A 172 0.78 7.91 -0.01
N ASN A 173 1.12 7.10 0.98
CA ASN A 173 2.39 6.36 1.07
C ASN A 173 3.62 7.18 0.65
N TYR A 174 3.84 8.35 1.29
CA TYR A 174 4.90 9.29 0.96
C TYR A 174 6.29 8.65 1.01
N ARG A 175 7.10 8.96 0.01
CA ARG A 175 8.51 8.57 -0.03
C ARG A 175 9.34 9.76 -0.51
N ASP A 176 10.03 10.43 0.41
CA ASP A 176 10.90 11.59 0.11
C ASP A 176 11.89 11.28 -1.02
N SER A 177 12.47 10.06 -1.00
CA SER A 177 13.44 9.61 -2.02
C SER A 177 12.88 9.61 -3.44
N LEU A 178 11.58 9.37 -3.64
CA LEU A 178 10.95 9.40 -4.96
C LEU A 178 10.65 10.85 -5.40
N TRP A 179 10.10 11.65 -4.50
CA TRP A 179 9.70 13.03 -4.83
C TRP A 179 10.87 13.99 -4.95
N LYS A 180 11.95 13.77 -4.20
CA LYS A 180 13.11 14.70 -4.13
C LYS A 180 13.69 15.06 -5.49
N SER A 181 13.78 14.09 -6.41
CA SER A 181 14.36 14.30 -7.74
C SER A 181 13.40 14.93 -8.76
N ILE A 182 12.10 14.99 -8.47
CA ILE A 182 11.04 15.44 -9.39
C ILE A 182 10.28 16.68 -8.87
N GLY A 183 10.85 17.43 -7.96
CA GLY A 183 10.27 18.68 -7.43
C GLY A 183 9.95 18.67 -5.95
N GLY A 184 10.26 17.58 -5.25
CA GLY A 184 10.16 17.47 -3.79
C GLY A 184 8.74 17.56 -3.26
N LYS A 185 8.60 18.00 -2.01
CA LYS A 185 7.32 18.09 -1.28
C LYS A 185 6.29 18.99 -1.99
N ALA A 186 6.74 20.08 -2.62
CA ALA A 186 5.83 20.98 -3.35
C ALA A 186 5.16 20.27 -4.54
N LYS A 187 5.93 19.47 -5.30
CA LYS A 187 5.39 18.67 -6.41
C LYS A 187 4.52 17.53 -5.92
N ALA A 188 4.90 16.88 -4.82
CA ALA A 188 4.07 15.86 -4.18
C ALA A 188 2.69 16.42 -3.82
N GLN A 189 2.63 17.62 -3.22
CA GLN A 189 1.37 18.27 -2.86
C GLN A 189 0.54 18.66 -4.09
N GLU A 190 1.18 19.26 -5.12
CA GLU A 190 0.50 19.63 -6.37
C GLU A 190 -0.22 18.39 -6.97
N VAL A 191 0.52 17.31 -7.18
CA VAL A 191 0.01 16.08 -7.81
C VAL A 191 -1.07 15.42 -6.96
N ASN A 192 -0.82 15.23 -5.67
CA ASN A 192 -1.74 14.45 -4.84
C ASN A 192 -3.03 15.20 -4.49
N ARG A 193 -2.99 16.53 -4.40
CA ARG A 193 -4.22 17.35 -4.25
C ARG A 193 -5.18 17.16 -5.43
N GLU A 194 -4.67 16.98 -6.64
CA GLU A 194 -5.51 16.70 -7.82
C GLU A 194 -6.02 15.25 -7.82
N LEU A 195 -5.17 14.27 -7.53
CA LEU A 195 -5.57 12.86 -7.52
C LEU A 195 -6.61 12.57 -6.44
N VAL A 196 -6.45 13.12 -5.23
CA VAL A 196 -7.37 12.89 -4.11
C VAL A 196 -8.80 13.36 -4.41
N ARG A 197 -9.00 14.33 -5.30
CA ARG A 197 -10.34 14.76 -5.78
C ARG A 197 -11.12 13.66 -6.50
N LYS A 198 -10.47 12.55 -6.85
CA LYS A 198 -11.05 11.40 -7.57
C LYS A 198 -11.21 10.15 -6.70
N VAL A 199 -10.91 10.26 -5.41
CA VAL A 199 -10.80 9.14 -4.46
C VAL A 199 -12.05 9.04 -3.58
N ASP A 200 -12.50 7.81 -3.30
CA ASP A 200 -13.58 7.52 -2.35
C ASP A 200 -13.04 7.14 -0.96
N LEU A 201 -11.96 6.34 -0.92
CA LEU A 201 -11.25 5.91 0.30
C LEU A 201 -9.81 6.40 0.27
N LEU A 202 -9.47 7.33 1.14
CA LEU A 202 -8.12 7.86 1.30
C LEU A 202 -7.44 7.16 2.48
N LEU A 203 -6.22 6.66 2.23
CA LEU A 203 -5.34 6.03 3.20
C LEU A 203 -4.03 6.82 3.33
N GLY A 204 -3.46 6.80 4.51
CA GLY A 204 -2.17 7.42 4.79
C GLY A 204 -1.92 7.49 6.29
N ASN A 205 -0.73 7.87 6.69
CA ASN A 205 -0.40 8.23 8.07
C ASN A 205 -0.30 9.76 8.22
N GLU A 206 -0.04 10.25 9.41
CA GLU A 206 0.06 11.69 9.70
C GLU A 206 1.16 12.41 8.89
N GLU A 207 2.27 11.72 8.63
CA GLU A 207 3.35 12.23 7.79
C GLU A 207 2.90 12.34 6.32
N ASP A 208 2.19 11.32 5.82
CA ASP A 208 1.67 11.30 4.46
C ASP A 208 0.70 12.45 4.20
N PHE A 209 -0.25 12.69 5.09
CA PHE A 209 -1.22 13.78 4.96
C PHE A 209 -0.53 15.16 4.97
N SER A 210 0.44 15.33 5.87
CA SER A 210 1.22 16.57 5.93
C SER A 210 2.09 16.76 4.68
N ALA A 211 2.82 15.73 4.28
CA ALA A 211 3.76 15.83 3.17
C ALA A 211 3.07 16.01 1.83
N MET A 212 1.96 15.26 1.59
CA MET A 212 1.34 15.17 0.28
C MET A 212 0.10 16.05 0.10
N LEU A 213 -0.55 16.49 1.18
CA LEU A 213 -1.74 17.35 1.10
C LEU A 213 -1.54 18.69 1.80
N GLY A 214 -0.53 18.79 2.67
CA GLY A 214 -0.27 19.99 3.46
C GLY A 214 -1.20 20.13 4.67
N ILE A 215 -1.88 19.05 5.08
CA ILE A 215 -2.75 18.99 6.25
C ILE A 215 -1.98 18.28 7.34
N ALA A 216 -1.56 19.03 8.36
CA ALA A 216 -0.70 18.52 9.43
C ALA A 216 -1.52 18.20 10.68
N LEU A 217 -1.05 17.22 11.43
CA LEU A 217 -1.57 16.93 12.75
C LEU A 217 -1.17 18.06 13.71
N GLU A 218 -2.13 18.72 14.34
CA GLU A 218 -1.87 19.75 15.33
C GLU A 218 -1.43 19.13 16.68
N GLY A 219 -0.50 19.79 17.37
CA GLY A 219 -0.05 19.39 18.70
C GLY A 219 1.06 18.34 18.73
N VAL A 220 1.68 18.05 17.59
CA VAL A 220 2.91 17.25 17.55
C VAL A 220 4.04 18.08 18.16
N SER A 221 4.37 17.84 19.44
CA SER A 221 5.67 18.21 19.98
C SER A 221 6.72 17.24 19.44
N GLU A 222 7.97 17.68 19.28
CA GLU A 222 9.09 16.83 18.84
C GLU A 222 9.39 15.64 19.76
N ASP A 223 8.79 15.62 20.96
CA ASP A 223 8.75 14.48 21.86
C ASP A 223 7.66 13.50 21.41
N PHE A 224 8.07 12.39 20.83
CA PHE A 224 7.26 11.27 20.30
C PHE A 224 6.37 10.56 21.35
N GLY A 225 5.60 11.32 22.12
CA GLY A 225 4.54 10.83 23.00
C GLY A 225 3.34 10.32 22.20
N GLU A 226 2.48 9.52 22.84
CA GLU A 226 1.20 9.11 22.24
C GLU A 226 0.38 10.35 21.86
N LEU A 227 0.13 10.50 20.56
CA LEU A 227 -0.69 11.59 20.06
C LEU A 227 -2.16 11.37 20.49
N PRO A 228 -2.84 12.40 21.00
CA PRO A 228 -4.24 12.27 21.40
C PRO A 228 -5.12 11.86 20.22
N VAL A 229 -6.01 10.89 20.40
CA VAL A 229 -7.00 10.47 19.40
C VAL A 229 -7.77 11.66 18.82
N ALA A 230 -8.07 12.66 19.66
CA ALA A 230 -8.75 13.89 19.25
C ALA A 230 -8.00 14.69 18.16
N SER A 231 -6.67 14.68 18.17
CA SER A 231 -5.87 15.35 17.11
C SER A 231 -6.01 14.64 15.77
N TYR A 232 -6.00 13.30 15.77
CA TYR A 232 -6.29 12.52 14.57
C TYR A 232 -7.72 12.75 14.06
N GLU A 233 -8.71 12.75 14.95
CA GLU A 233 -10.10 13.04 14.59
C GLU A 233 -10.21 14.40 13.90
N LYS A 234 -9.61 15.45 14.47
CA LYS A 234 -9.59 16.78 13.87
C LYS A 234 -8.98 16.76 12.46
N MET A 235 -7.82 16.14 12.31
CA MET A 235 -7.15 16.02 11.01
C MET A 235 -8.01 15.30 9.97
N LEU A 236 -8.66 14.18 10.34
CA LEU A 236 -9.54 13.44 9.43
C LEU A 236 -10.76 14.26 9.00
N ARG A 237 -11.34 15.06 9.93
CA ARG A 237 -12.45 15.99 9.61
C ARG A 237 -11.99 17.13 8.70
N GLU A 238 -10.79 17.66 8.88
CA GLU A 238 -10.21 18.67 7.98
C GLU A 238 -10.00 18.11 6.57
N LEU A 239 -9.51 16.87 6.45
CA LEU A 239 -9.37 16.18 5.18
C LEU A 239 -10.73 16.01 4.47
N ALA A 240 -11.75 15.53 5.18
CA ALA A 240 -13.09 15.36 4.63
C ALA A 240 -13.74 16.69 4.23
N ALA A 241 -13.50 17.76 4.99
CA ALA A 241 -13.97 19.10 4.65
C ALA A 241 -13.26 19.68 3.40
N ALA A 242 -11.95 19.42 3.26
CA ALA A 242 -11.17 19.87 2.09
C ALA A 242 -11.51 19.09 0.81
N TYR A 243 -11.94 17.84 0.95
CA TYR A 243 -12.22 16.92 -0.16
C TYR A 243 -13.58 16.23 0.01
N SER A 244 -14.64 16.92 -0.40
CA SER A 244 -16.03 16.46 -0.23
C SER A 244 -16.41 15.16 -1.00
N ASN A 245 -15.56 14.71 -1.90
CA ASN A 245 -15.69 13.42 -2.59
C ASN A 245 -15.30 12.22 -1.72
N LEU A 246 -14.50 12.44 -0.66
CA LEU A 246 -14.07 11.37 0.22
C LEU A 246 -15.25 10.82 1.02
N LYS A 247 -15.45 9.51 0.94
CA LYS A 247 -16.44 8.77 1.74
C LYS A 247 -15.83 8.25 3.03
N ILE A 248 -14.53 7.85 2.93
CA ILE A 248 -13.77 7.31 4.06
C ILE A 248 -12.36 7.88 4.02
N VAL A 249 -11.86 8.32 5.17
CA VAL A 249 -10.45 8.63 5.40
C VAL A 249 -9.97 7.77 6.56
N ALA A 250 -8.92 7.00 6.37
CA ALA A 250 -8.41 6.10 7.40
C ALA A 250 -6.89 6.23 7.56
N THR A 251 -6.45 6.16 8.81
CA THR A 251 -5.04 6.16 9.17
C THR A 251 -4.73 5.06 10.18
N THR A 252 -3.57 4.44 10.02
CA THR A 252 -3.03 3.51 11.01
C THR A 252 -2.33 4.28 12.11
N LEU A 253 -2.56 3.88 13.35
CA LEU A 253 -1.92 4.43 14.54
C LEU A 253 -0.75 3.53 14.92
N ARG A 254 0.44 4.10 15.04
CA ARG A 254 1.63 3.33 15.39
C ARG A 254 2.53 4.07 16.34
N THR A 255 2.84 3.43 17.46
CA THR A 255 3.88 3.87 18.39
C THR A 255 5.01 2.85 18.38
N ALA A 256 6.21 3.27 17.97
CA ALA A 256 7.37 2.40 17.91
C ALA A 256 8.12 2.39 19.25
N HIS A 257 8.06 1.29 19.99
CA HIS A 257 8.86 1.11 21.22
C HIS A 257 10.28 0.66 20.88
N THR A 258 10.39 -0.30 19.96
CA THR A 258 11.65 -0.77 19.36
C THR A 258 11.39 -1.11 17.89
N ALA A 259 12.41 -1.49 17.14
CA ALA A 259 12.23 -1.94 15.76
C ALA A 259 11.38 -3.22 15.64
N SER A 260 11.34 -4.04 16.70
CA SER A 260 10.61 -5.31 16.76
C SER A 260 9.41 -5.30 17.73
N ARG A 261 9.07 -4.18 18.37
CA ARG A 261 7.90 -4.05 19.23
C ARG A 261 7.23 -2.69 19.02
N ASN A 262 5.99 -2.71 18.56
CA ASN A 262 5.19 -1.49 18.34
C ASN A 262 3.81 -1.66 18.96
N ALA A 263 3.17 -0.52 19.26
CA ALA A 263 1.73 -0.48 19.40
C ALA A 263 1.09 -0.20 18.03
N TRP A 264 0.00 -0.90 17.70
CA TRP A 264 -0.67 -0.86 16.41
C TRP A 264 -2.17 -0.80 16.54
N GLY A 265 -2.80 0.15 15.86
CA GLY A 265 -4.23 0.40 15.81
C GLY A 265 -4.61 1.20 14.58
N ALA A 266 -5.83 1.73 14.52
CA ALA A 266 -6.27 2.61 13.45
C ALA A 266 -7.41 3.52 13.89
N ILE A 267 -7.58 4.62 13.17
CA ILE A 267 -8.74 5.49 13.25
C ILE A 267 -9.23 5.80 11.84
N ALA A 268 -10.53 5.85 11.65
CA ALA A 268 -11.16 6.19 10.38
C ALA A 268 -12.35 7.13 10.59
N LEU A 269 -12.55 8.04 9.64
CA LEU A 269 -13.76 8.83 9.49
C LEU A 269 -14.54 8.26 8.30
N CYS A 270 -15.78 7.86 8.52
CA CYS A 270 -16.70 7.42 7.49
C CYS A 270 -17.95 8.31 7.53
N GLN A 271 -18.13 9.14 6.52
CA GLN A 271 -19.12 10.21 6.57
C GLN A 271 -18.85 11.11 7.79
N ASP A 272 -19.72 11.10 8.82
CA ASP A 272 -19.55 11.88 10.07
C ASP A 272 -19.15 11.00 11.27
N GLU A 273 -19.04 9.69 11.08
CA GLU A 273 -18.76 8.73 12.15
C GLU A 273 -17.24 8.47 12.27
N ILE A 274 -16.72 8.59 13.51
CA ILE A 274 -15.36 8.21 13.84
C ILE A 274 -15.35 6.77 14.37
N VAL A 275 -14.55 5.94 13.73
CA VAL A 275 -14.24 4.58 14.15
C VAL A 275 -12.81 4.53 14.65
N HIS A 276 -12.63 4.18 15.92
CA HIS A 276 -11.31 4.04 16.53
C HIS A 276 -11.09 2.60 17.02
N VAL A 277 -10.06 1.94 16.49
CA VAL A 277 -9.55 0.66 16.99
C VAL A 277 -8.29 0.97 17.80
N PRO A 278 -8.35 0.82 19.16
CA PRO A 278 -7.23 1.16 20.03
C PRO A 278 -5.96 0.38 19.69
N GLN A 279 -4.82 1.04 19.90
CA GLN A 279 -3.52 0.42 19.73
C GLN A 279 -3.32 -0.74 20.71
N ARG A 280 -2.70 -1.81 20.23
CA ARG A 280 -2.26 -2.97 21.03
C ARG A 280 -0.81 -3.26 20.71
N ASP A 281 -0.05 -3.64 21.71
CA ASP A 281 1.33 -4.07 21.55
C ASP A 281 1.40 -5.32 20.65
N ILE A 282 2.29 -5.27 19.67
CA ILE A 282 2.57 -6.37 18.77
C ILE A 282 4.09 -6.58 18.63
N GLU A 283 4.49 -7.83 18.51
CA GLU A 283 5.85 -8.21 18.14
C GLU A 283 5.97 -8.28 16.63
N ILE A 284 7.00 -7.64 16.08
CA ILE A 284 7.21 -7.48 14.65
C ILE A 284 8.42 -8.28 14.20
N LEU A 285 8.22 -9.14 13.21
CA LEU A 285 9.30 -9.78 12.47
C LEU A 285 9.74 -8.91 11.28
N ASP A 286 8.77 -8.43 10.51
CA ASP A 286 8.98 -7.53 9.36
C ASP A 286 7.86 -6.50 9.29
N ARG A 287 8.21 -5.22 9.32
CA ARG A 287 7.19 -4.14 9.33
C ARG A 287 6.61 -3.81 7.96
N VAL A 288 7.25 -4.26 6.88
CA VAL A 288 6.82 -3.94 5.51
C VAL A 288 5.49 -4.63 5.21
N GLY A 289 4.61 -3.97 4.46
CA GLY A 289 3.30 -4.50 4.07
C GLY A 289 2.21 -4.44 5.14
N GLY A 290 2.49 -3.95 6.36
CA GLY A 290 1.46 -3.79 7.41
C GLY A 290 0.36 -2.80 7.01
N GLY A 291 0.71 -1.66 6.41
CA GLY A 291 -0.22 -0.67 5.86
C GLY A 291 -1.03 -1.23 4.69
N ASP A 292 -0.38 -1.92 3.75
CA ASP A 292 -1.03 -2.53 2.59
C ASP A 292 -2.02 -3.62 3.02
N SER A 293 -1.66 -4.40 4.05
CA SER A 293 -2.53 -5.41 4.62
C SER A 293 -3.70 -4.78 5.38
N PHE A 294 -3.49 -3.65 6.08
CA PHE A 294 -4.58 -2.85 6.64
C PHE A 294 -5.54 -2.40 5.53
N ALA A 295 -5.03 -1.83 4.44
CA ALA A 295 -5.83 -1.40 3.30
C ALA A 295 -6.64 -2.56 2.70
N SER A 296 -6.02 -3.73 2.51
CA SER A 296 -6.71 -4.90 1.96
C SER A 296 -7.82 -5.43 2.89
N GLY A 297 -7.60 -5.46 4.20
CA GLY A 297 -8.62 -5.87 5.18
C GLY A 297 -9.81 -4.90 5.24
N LEU A 298 -9.53 -3.60 5.21
CA LEU A 298 -10.56 -2.55 5.15
C LEU A 298 -11.38 -2.66 3.86
N ILE A 299 -10.72 -2.72 2.69
CA ILE A 299 -11.39 -2.87 1.39
C ILE A 299 -12.23 -4.15 1.35
N TYR A 300 -11.72 -5.26 1.89
CA TYR A 300 -12.49 -6.50 1.97
C TYR A 300 -13.77 -6.34 2.79
N GLY A 301 -13.69 -5.70 3.96
CA GLY A 301 -14.86 -5.45 4.80
C GLY A 301 -15.93 -4.64 4.06
N LEU A 302 -15.53 -3.58 3.36
CA LEU A 302 -16.41 -2.74 2.55
C LEU A 302 -17.06 -3.53 1.39
N LEU A 303 -16.26 -4.30 0.64
CA LEU A 303 -16.75 -5.15 -0.46
C LEU A 303 -17.69 -6.28 0.01
N ALA A 304 -17.53 -6.73 1.25
CA ALA A 304 -18.36 -7.74 1.88
C ALA A 304 -19.63 -7.16 2.55
N GLY A 305 -19.86 -5.84 2.44
CA GLY A 305 -21.00 -5.15 3.05
C GLY A 305 -21.00 -5.18 4.57
N LYS A 306 -19.83 -5.24 5.20
CA LYS A 306 -19.69 -5.21 6.66
C LYS A 306 -19.80 -3.78 7.20
N PRO A 307 -20.23 -3.60 8.47
CA PRO A 307 -20.13 -2.30 9.14
C PRO A 307 -18.71 -1.75 9.12
N ILE A 308 -18.59 -0.44 9.15
CA ILE A 308 -17.27 0.23 9.04
C ILE A 308 -16.33 -0.16 10.19
N GLU A 309 -16.85 -0.34 11.39
CA GLU A 309 -16.08 -0.78 12.56
C GLU A 309 -15.48 -2.18 12.34
N TRP A 310 -16.27 -3.08 11.74
CA TRP A 310 -15.78 -4.41 11.38
C TRP A 310 -14.69 -4.32 10.30
N ALA A 311 -14.89 -3.47 9.31
CA ALA A 311 -13.93 -3.31 8.21
C ALA A 311 -12.59 -2.73 8.68
N VAL A 312 -12.62 -1.68 9.54
CA VAL A 312 -11.41 -1.10 10.15
C VAL A 312 -10.73 -2.12 11.08
N GLY A 313 -11.50 -2.83 11.92
CA GLY A 313 -10.98 -3.91 12.76
C GLY A 313 -10.31 -5.03 11.97
N CYS A 314 -10.90 -5.42 10.82
CA CYS A 314 -10.34 -6.40 9.91
C CYS A 314 -8.99 -5.90 9.32
N GLY A 315 -8.92 -4.63 8.93
CA GLY A 315 -7.68 -4.00 8.48
C GLY A 315 -6.59 -4.04 9.55
N VAL A 316 -6.91 -3.63 10.78
CA VAL A 316 -5.95 -3.65 11.90
C VAL A 316 -5.44 -5.07 12.17
N ALA A 317 -6.32 -6.05 12.23
CA ALA A 317 -5.95 -7.44 12.49
C ALA A 317 -5.10 -8.02 11.36
N HIS A 318 -5.44 -7.74 10.10
CA HIS A 318 -4.68 -8.21 8.94
C HIS A 318 -3.30 -7.55 8.88
N GLY A 319 -3.21 -6.23 9.12
CA GLY A 319 -1.93 -5.51 9.19
C GLY A 319 -1.02 -6.03 10.30
N ALA A 320 -1.58 -6.31 11.49
CA ALA A 320 -0.84 -6.90 12.60
C ALA A 320 -0.25 -8.27 12.23
N LEU A 321 -1.07 -9.17 11.64
CA LEU A 321 -0.62 -10.50 11.22
C LEU A 321 0.44 -10.44 10.10
N ALA A 322 0.30 -9.54 9.14
CA ALA A 322 1.29 -9.37 8.08
C ALA A 322 2.69 -9.08 8.63
N MET A 323 2.78 -8.31 9.69
CA MET A 323 4.06 -7.96 10.33
C MET A 323 4.69 -9.10 11.13
N THR A 324 4.04 -10.25 11.25
CA THR A 324 4.58 -11.45 11.94
C THR A 324 5.30 -12.44 11.01
N THR A 325 5.33 -12.17 9.72
CA THR A 325 6.00 -13.00 8.70
C THR A 325 6.97 -12.17 7.88
N PRO A 326 8.00 -12.78 7.26
CA PRO A 326 8.92 -12.05 6.41
C PRO A 326 8.29 -11.72 5.04
N GLY A 327 8.81 -10.70 4.38
CA GLY A 327 8.35 -10.25 3.06
C GLY A 327 7.30 -9.16 3.13
N ASP A 328 6.97 -8.57 1.99
CA ASP A 328 6.06 -7.43 1.89
C ASP A 328 4.57 -7.85 1.93
N THR A 329 4.28 -9.12 1.72
CA THR A 329 2.94 -9.62 1.51
C THR A 329 2.46 -10.48 2.67
N SER A 330 1.19 -10.31 3.07
CA SER A 330 0.61 -11.11 4.15
C SER A 330 0.51 -12.59 3.79
N MET A 331 0.85 -13.45 4.76
CA MET A 331 0.65 -14.91 4.71
C MET A 331 -0.57 -15.34 5.55
N ALA A 332 -1.30 -14.41 6.14
CA ALA A 332 -2.44 -14.68 7.00
C ALA A 332 -3.62 -15.28 6.24
N THR A 333 -4.38 -16.10 6.93
CA THR A 333 -5.69 -16.59 6.49
C THR A 333 -6.82 -15.72 7.07
N ARG A 334 -7.97 -15.72 6.42
CA ARG A 334 -9.16 -15.02 6.92
C ARG A 334 -9.55 -15.48 8.34
N ALA A 335 -9.44 -16.77 8.62
CA ALA A 335 -9.76 -17.32 9.94
C ALA A 335 -8.84 -16.75 11.04
N GLU A 336 -7.56 -16.57 10.76
CA GLU A 336 -6.61 -15.91 11.67
C GLU A 336 -6.98 -14.45 11.90
N VAL A 337 -7.28 -13.70 10.84
CA VAL A 337 -7.73 -12.30 10.95
C VAL A 337 -8.97 -12.20 11.83
N GLU A 338 -10.03 -12.97 11.56
CA GLU A 338 -11.27 -12.95 12.35
C GLU A 338 -11.05 -13.34 13.81
N ARG A 339 -10.06 -14.18 14.11
CA ARG A 339 -9.67 -14.58 15.46
C ARG A 339 -8.95 -13.46 16.20
N VAL A 340 -7.99 -12.80 15.56
CA VAL A 340 -7.29 -11.64 16.13
C VAL A 340 -8.27 -10.50 16.42
N MET A 341 -9.26 -10.26 15.56
CA MET A 341 -10.33 -9.28 15.80
C MET A 341 -11.10 -9.59 17.10
N LYS A 342 -11.32 -10.87 17.43
CA LYS A 342 -12.02 -11.30 18.65
C LYS A 342 -11.14 -11.25 19.91
N GLY A 343 -9.86 -10.87 19.81
CA GLY A 343 -8.93 -10.82 20.94
C GLY A 343 -8.50 -12.21 21.45
N SER A 344 -8.61 -13.25 20.64
CA SER A 344 -8.26 -14.62 21.04
C SER A 344 -6.74 -14.78 21.19
N SER A 345 -6.32 -15.55 22.22
CA SER A 345 -4.90 -15.78 22.54
C SER A 345 -4.19 -16.60 21.45
N ALA A 346 -2.87 -16.40 21.32
CA ALA A 346 -1.96 -17.15 20.45
C ALA A 346 -1.73 -18.61 20.97
N ARG A 347 -2.81 -19.41 21.13
CA ARG A 347 -2.69 -20.82 21.46
C ARG A 347 -2.48 -21.63 20.18
N ILE A 348 -1.71 -22.73 20.31
CA ILE A 348 -1.46 -23.67 19.20
C ILE A 348 -2.80 -24.20 18.68
N GLU A 349 -3.03 -24.04 17.38
CA GLU A 349 -4.10 -24.72 16.64
C GLU A 349 -3.63 -26.13 16.23
N ARG A 350 -4.49 -27.08 16.47
CA ARG A 350 -4.30 -28.49 16.04
C ARG A 350 -5.37 -28.88 15.06
#